data_c4987c7bf2547719e172ae460207487c
#
_entry.id   c4987c7bf2547719e172ae460207487c
#
_cell.length_a   1.000
_cell.length_b   1.000
_cell.length_c   1.000
_cell.angle_alpha   90.00
_cell.angle_beta   90.00
_cell.angle_gamma   90.00
#
_symmetry.space_group_name_H-M   'P 1'
#
loop_
_entity.id
_entity.type
_entity.pdbx_description
1 polymer ?
#
loop_
_entity_poly.entity_id
_entity_poly.type
_entity_poly.pdbx_seq_one_letter_code
_entity_poly.pdbx_strand_id
1 'polypeptide(L)'
;MAQKSKEKQQIQQEILDNRRAIQRYEVQMSGVRTLIARYEDEYDDLRSAIGNLSTVIQNIEGIQTYYNHVICTYTGEIHRWWGSEYNYADLEFGHIDTDVENCQTQVEDMQAQMQEKRTWLEGELETLNQRIRAYQNEIDTLVSVNNGLRRKL
;
A
#
# COMPACT_ATOMS: atom_id res chain seq x y z
N MET A 1 -25.32 2.74 -58.25
CA MET A 1 -25.90 1.93 -57.14
C MET A 1 -24.85 1.07 -56.43
N ALA A 2 -23.94 0.39 -57.09
CA ALA A 2 -22.92 -0.48 -56.47
C ALA A 2 -21.95 0.24 -55.55
N GLN A 3 -21.58 1.49 -55.79
CA GLN A 3 -20.65 2.26 -55.01
C GLN A 3 -21.21 2.67 -53.63
N LYS A 4 -22.47 3.11 -53.56
CA LYS A 4 -23.20 3.38 -52.31
C LYS A 4 -23.37 2.14 -51.42
N SER A 5 -23.52 0.97 -52.04
CA SER A 5 -23.64 -0.31 -51.32
C SER A 5 -22.30 -0.71 -50.67
N LYS A 6 -21.16 -0.47 -51.35
CA LYS A 6 -19.83 -0.73 -50.82
C LYS A 6 -19.47 0.23 -49.65
N GLU A 7 -19.82 1.51 -49.78
CA GLU A 7 -19.60 2.48 -48.69
C GLU A 7 -20.39 2.12 -47.42
N LYS A 8 -21.66 1.69 -47.58
CA LYS A 8 -22.44 1.24 -46.43
C LYS A 8 -21.87 0.00 -45.77
N GLN A 9 -21.38 -0.96 -46.55
CA GLN A 9 -20.72 -2.16 -46.03
C GLN A 9 -19.43 -1.81 -45.24
N GLN A 10 -18.62 -0.86 -45.74
CA GLN A 10 -17.42 -0.39 -45.04
C GLN A 10 -17.76 0.27 -43.73
N ILE A 11 -18.77 1.15 -43.68
CA ILE A 11 -19.23 1.79 -42.44
C ILE A 11 -19.75 0.75 -41.44
N GLN A 12 -20.50 -0.24 -41.88
CA GLN A 12 -20.97 -1.31 -41.00
C GLN A 12 -19.81 -2.11 -40.40
N GLN A 13 -18.81 -2.44 -41.23
CA GLN A 13 -17.63 -3.14 -40.77
C GLN A 13 -16.85 -2.32 -39.72
N GLU A 14 -16.64 -1.02 -39.98
CA GLU A 14 -15.96 -0.12 -39.04
C GLU A 14 -16.70 -0.02 -37.70
N ILE A 15 -18.02 0.09 -37.71
CA ILE A 15 -18.84 0.06 -36.49
C ILE A 15 -18.63 -1.26 -35.72
N LEU A 16 -18.53 -2.38 -36.41
CA LEU A 16 -18.35 -3.70 -35.81
C LEU A 16 -16.97 -3.81 -35.17
N ASP A 17 -15.93 -3.33 -35.83
CA ASP A 17 -14.56 -3.36 -35.33
C ASP A 17 -14.38 -2.44 -34.14
N ASN A 18 -15.00 -1.25 -34.18
CA ASN A 18 -15.03 -0.34 -33.01
C ASN A 18 -15.76 -0.97 -31.80
N ARG A 19 -16.86 -1.70 -32.01
CA ARG A 19 -17.55 -2.43 -30.94
C ARG A 19 -16.65 -3.49 -30.30
N ARG A 20 -15.89 -4.23 -31.11
CA ARG A 20 -14.94 -5.23 -30.65
C ARG A 20 -13.80 -4.58 -29.86
N ALA A 21 -13.37 -3.38 -30.28
CA ALA A 21 -12.35 -2.62 -29.54
C ALA A 21 -12.91 -2.14 -28.19
N ILE A 22 -14.14 -1.64 -28.15
CA ILE A 22 -14.82 -1.24 -26.90
C ILE A 22 -14.88 -2.43 -25.93
N GLN A 23 -15.34 -3.59 -26.39
CA GLN A 23 -15.39 -4.78 -25.53
C GLN A 23 -14.02 -5.19 -24.97
N ARG A 24 -12.94 -5.05 -25.76
CA ARG A 24 -11.58 -5.31 -25.28
C ARG A 24 -11.17 -4.33 -24.18
N TYR A 25 -11.46 -3.04 -24.36
CA TYR A 25 -11.17 -2.04 -23.32
C TYR A 25 -12.00 -2.27 -22.04
N GLU A 26 -13.28 -2.65 -22.16
CA GLU A 26 -14.13 -2.98 -21.01
C GLU A 26 -13.56 -4.17 -20.21
N VAL A 27 -13.09 -5.22 -20.89
CA VAL A 27 -12.45 -6.38 -20.26
C VAL A 27 -11.15 -5.96 -19.56
N GLN A 28 -10.32 -5.13 -20.21
CA GLN A 28 -9.09 -4.61 -19.60
C GLN A 28 -9.39 -3.74 -18.38
N MET A 29 -10.39 -2.87 -18.45
CA MET A 29 -10.85 -2.07 -17.31
C MET A 29 -11.31 -2.94 -16.14
N SER A 30 -12.05 -4.00 -16.42
CA SER A 30 -12.50 -4.94 -15.39
C SER A 30 -11.30 -5.58 -14.66
N GLY A 31 -10.28 -6.03 -15.41
CA GLY A 31 -9.06 -6.57 -14.83
C GLY A 31 -8.30 -5.55 -13.97
N VAL A 32 -8.18 -4.31 -14.45
CA VAL A 32 -7.54 -3.24 -13.70
C VAL A 32 -8.33 -2.90 -12.41
N ARG A 33 -9.67 -2.86 -12.46
CA ARG A 33 -10.50 -2.63 -11.26
C ARG A 33 -10.32 -3.72 -10.20
N THR A 34 -10.21 -4.98 -10.63
CA THR A 34 -9.93 -6.09 -9.69
C THR A 34 -8.57 -5.91 -9.02
N LEU A 35 -7.56 -5.43 -9.76
CA LEU A 35 -6.23 -5.17 -9.20
C LEU A 35 -6.25 -3.97 -8.24
N ILE A 36 -6.99 -2.91 -8.57
CA ILE A 36 -7.20 -1.76 -7.70
C ILE A 36 -7.81 -2.22 -6.37
N ALA A 37 -8.91 -2.96 -6.39
CA ALA A 37 -9.56 -3.44 -5.17
C ALA A 37 -8.60 -4.25 -4.28
N ARG A 38 -7.77 -5.12 -4.88
CA ARG A 38 -6.77 -5.88 -4.13
C ARG A 38 -5.69 -4.98 -3.51
N TYR A 39 -5.25 -3.93 -4.22
CA TYR A 39 -4.24 -3.01 -3.69
C TYR A 39 -4.81 -2.07 -2.62
N GLU A 40 -6.10 -1.70 -2.71
CA GLU A 40 -6.80 -0.95 -1.67
C GLU A 40 -6.91 -1.77 -0.38
N ASP A 41 -7.28 -3.06 -0.47
CA ASP A 41 -7.31 -3.97 0.68
C ASP A 41 -5.91 -4.10 1.32
N GLU A 42 -4.86 -4.31 0.52
CA GLU A 42 -3.47 -4.41 0.99
C GLU A 42 -2.99 -3.10 1.64
N TYR A 43 -3.41 -1.95 1.11
CA TYR A 43 -3.11 -0.64 1.67
C TYR A 43 -3.76 -0.44 3.05
N ASP A 44 -5.02 -0.81 3.20
CA ASP A 44 -5.75 -0.70 4.47
C ASP A 44 -5.17 -1.65 5.54
N ASP A 45 -4.78 -2.86 5.16
CA ASP A 45 -4.08 -3.80 6.03
C ASP A 45 -2.74 -3.23 6.53
N LEU A 46 -1.94 -2.65 5.62
CA LEU A 46 -0.67 -2.00 5.98
C LEU A 46 -0.88 -0.80 6.90
N ARG A 47 -1.89 0.01 6.63
CA ARG A 47 -2.25 1.16 7.48
C ARG A 47 -2.57 0.71 8.90
N SER A 48 -3.35 -0.36 9.05
CA SER A 48 -3.70 -0.94 10.35
C SER A 48 -2.47 -1.51 11.06
N ALA A 49 -1.61 -2.24 10.34
CA ALA A 49 -0.37 -2.80 10.87
C ALA A 49 0.60 -1.71 11.34
N ILE A 50 0.79 -0.64 10.58
CA ILE A 50 1.62 0.52 10.97
C ILE A 50 1.08 1.18 12.25
N GLY A 51 -0.25 1.31 12.38
CA GLY A 51 -0.88 1.82 13.59
C GLY A 51 -0.60 0.94 14.81
N ASN A 52 -0.68 -0.37 14.65
CA ASN A 52 -0.38 -1.34 15.71
C ASN A 52 1.10 -1.28 16.13
N LEU A 53 2.04 -1.19 15.17
CA LEU A 53 3.46 -1.04 15.46
C LEU A 53 3.76 0.26 16.20
N SER A 54 3.09 1.37 15.87
CA SER A 54 3.23 2.63 16.62
C SER A 54 2.83 2.46 18.09
N THR A 55 1.79 1.68 18.38
CA THR A 55 1.39 1.35 19.75
C THR A 55 2.44 0.47 20.45
N VAL A 56 3.03 -0.48 19.75
CA VAL A 56 4.11 -1.33 20.28
C VAL A 56 5.34 -0.48 20.64
N ILE A 57 5.74 0.45 19.77
CA ILE A 57 6.84 1.39 20.03
C ILE A 57 6.58 2.20 21.31
N GLN A 58 5.38 2.78 21.45
CA GLN A 58 5.00 3.51 22.67
C GLN A 58 5.05 2.65 23.93
N ASN A 59 4.65 1.39 23.83
CA ASN A 59 4.74 0.46 24.96
C ASN A 59 6.19 0.13 25.33
N ILE A 60 7.07 -0.05 24.33
CA ILE A 60 8.51 -0.26 24.55
C ILE A 60 9.14 0.96 25.25
N GLU A 61 8.85 2.17 24.78
CA GLU A 61 9.29 3.42 25.41
C GLU A 61 8.79 3.54 26.85
N GLY A 62 7.54 3.14 27.11
CA GLY A 62 6.97 3.09 28.47
C GLY A 62 7.71 2.10 29.38
N ILE A 63 8.03 0.91 28.87
CA ILE A 63 8.81 -0.11 29.59
C ILE A 63 10.21 0.42 29.90
N GLN A 64 10.88 1.04 28.93
CA GLN A 64 12.20 1.62 29.09
C GLN A 64 12.21 2.74 30.13
N THR A 65 11.20 3.60 30.12
CA THR A 65 11.03 4.67 31.12
C THR A 65 10.83 4.09 32.52
N TYR A 66 9.96 3.08 32.66
CA TYR A 66 9.73 2.41 33.94
C TYR A 66 11.00 1.70 34.45
N TYR A 67 11.69 1.00 33.56
CA TYR A 67 12.94 0.31 33.87
C TYR A 67 14.02 1.28 34.35
N ASN A 68 14.24 2.39 33.65
CA ASN A 68 15.17 3.43 34.05
C ASN A 68 14.82 4.02 35.43
N HIS A 69 13.53 4.21 35.71
CA HIS A 69 13.08 4.68 37.03
C HIS A 69 13.40 3.67 38.13
N VAL A 70 13.15 2.39 37.88
CA VAL A 70 13.45 1.30 38.81
C VAL A 70 14.95 1.24 39.08
N ILE A 71 15.80 1.27 38.03
CA ILE A 71 17.26 1.27 38.18
C ILE A 71 17.73 2.48 39.01
N CYS A 72 17.27 3.69 38.68
CA CYS A 72 17.63 4.90 39.41
C CYS A 72 17.23 4.83 40.89
N THR A 73 16.09 4.21 41.22
CA THR A 73 15.62 4.02 42.58
C THR A 73 16.49 2.98 43.30
N TYR A 74 16.79 1.85 42.65
CA TYR A 74 17.60 0.79 43.22
C TYR A 74 19.10 1.19 43.33
N THR A 75 19.67 1.90 42.37
CA THR A 75 21.06 2.37 42.47
C THR A 75 21.26 3.35 43.63
N GLY A 76 20.25 4.12 44.02
CA GLY A 76 20.25 4.93 45.25
C GLY A 76 20.33 4.09 46.52
N GLU A 77 19.76 2.89 46.54
CA GLU A 77 19.79 1.96 47.69
C GLU A 77 20.93 0.95 47.60
N ILE A 78 21.41 0.57 46.42
CA ILE A 78 22.45 -0.45 46.14
C ILE A 78 23.84 0.00 46.59
N HIS A 79 24.10 1.28 46.84
CA HIS A 79 25.32 1.70 47.51
C HIS A 79 25.53 1.02 48.88
N ARG A 80 24.53 0.27 49.36
CA ARG A 80 24.63 -0.58 50.57
C ARG A 80 24.99 -2.05 50.29
N TRP A 81 24.99 -2.48 49.01
CA TRP A 81 25.27 -3.86 48.60
C TRP A 81 26.70 -3.94 48.05
N TRP A 82 27.57 -4.66 48.70
CA TRP A 82 28.97 -4.78 48.34
C TRP A 82 29.24 -6.21 47.84
N GLY A 83 29.86 -6.35 46.68
CA GLY A 83 30.44 -7.61 46.21
C GLY A 83 29.88 -8.17 44.92
N SER A 84 29.95 -9.50 44.76
CA SER A 84 29.59 -10.23 43.52
C SER A 84 28.13 -10.08 43.10
N GLU A 85 27.22 -9.84 44.02
CA GLU A 85 25.80 -9.65 43.75
C GLU A 85 25.51 -8.32 43.02
N TYR A 86 26.23 -7.26 43.34
CA TYR A 86 26.16 -5.98 42.63
C TYR A 86 26.60 -6.14 41.17
N ASN A 87 27.74 -6.78 40.95
CA ASN A 87 28.28 -7.00 39.61
C ASN A 87 27.35 -7.88 38.75
N TYR A 88 26.70 -8.86 39.37
CA TYR A 88 25.72 -9.70 38.67
C TYR A 88 24.47 -8.92 38.28
N ALA A 89 23.92 -8.13 39.18
CA ALA A 89 22.74 -7.30 38.89
C ALA A 89 23.04 -6.24 37.82
N ASP A 90 24.21 -5.58 37.88
CA ASP A 90 24.63 -4.60 36.87
C ASP A 90 24.79 -5.22 35.45
N LEU A 91 25.33 -6.44 35.37
CA LEU A 91 25.42 -7.21 34.11
C LEU A 91 24.05 -7.58 33.56
N GLU A 92 23.16 -8.09 34.41
CA GLU A 92 21.79 -8.46 33.96
C GLU A 92 20.98 -7.24 33.52
N PHE A 93 21.11 -6.12 34.19
CA PHE A 93 20.50 -4.85 33.82
C PHE A 93 21.03 -4.35 32.46
N GLY A 94 22.33 -4.44 32.21
CA GLY A 94 22.91 -4.10 30.91
C GLY A 94 22.41 -4.97 29.77
N HIS A 95 22.16 -6.26 30.00
CA HIS A 95 21.59 -7.17 29.00
C HIS A 95 20.14 -6.81 28.68
N ILE A 96 19.31 -6.53 29.68
CA ILE A 96 17.91 -6.14 29.49
C ILE A 96 17.81 -4.83 28.69
N ASP A 97 18.63 -3.84 29.00
CA ASP A 97 18.65 -2.56 28.29
C ASP A 97 19.01 -2.76 26.81
N THR A 98 20.03 -3.55 26.54
CA THR A 98 20.43 -3.91 25.17
C THR A 98 19.33 -4.66 24.41
N ASP A 99 18.63 -5.58 25.07
CA ASP A 99 17.56 -6.35 24.46
C ASP A 99 16.33 -5.46 24.13
N VAL A 100 16.01 -4.49 25.01
CA VAL A 100 14.94 -3.51 24.78
C VAL A 100 15.28 -2.59 23.60
N GLU A 101 16.50 -2.07 23.53
CA GLU A 101 16.97 -1.24 22.42
C GLU A 101 16.95 -2.01 21.08
N ASN A 102 17.40 -3.27 21.08
CA ASN A 102 17.35 -4.12 19.89
C ASN A 102 15.92 -4.39 19.45
N CYS A 103 14.99 -4.64 20.36
CA CYS A 103 13.58 -4.83 20.08
C CYS A 103 12.97 -3.56 19.48
N GLN A 104 13.25 -2.40 20.05
CA GLN A 104 12.78 -1.11 19.53
C GLN A 104 13.27 -0.88 18.11
N THR A 105 14.56 -1.06 17.85
CA THR A 105 15.17 -0.90 16.53
C THR A 105 14.51 -1.81 15.50
N GLN A 106 14.26 -3.09 15.85
CA GLN A 106 13.61 -4.04 14.95
C GLN A 106 12.17 -3.60 14.59
N VAL A 107 11.41 -3.11 15.57
CA VAL A 107 10.03 -2.65 15.35
C VAL A 107 10.00 -1.38 14.50
N GLU A 108 10.90 -0.45 14.73
CA GLU A 108 11.07 0.77 13.93
C GLU A 108 11.45 0.45 12.48
N ASP A 109 12.37 -0.50 12.25
CA ASP A 109 12.76 -0.98 10.92
C ASP A 109 11.57 -1.63 10.20
N MET A 110 10.79 -2.46 10.89
CA MET A 110 9.57 -3.05 10.33
C MET A 110 8.55 -1.98 9.95
N GLN A 111 8.35 -0.97 10.78
CA GLN A 111 7.46 0.15 10.51
C GLN A 111 7.91 0.93 9.28
N ALA A 112 9.20 1.22 9.15
CA ALA A 112 9.78 1.89 7.99
C ALA A 112 9.55 1.11 6.69
N GLN A 113 9.80 -0.20 6.69
CA GLN A 113 9.53 -1.07 5.52
C GLN A 113 8.05 -1.09 5.13
N MET A 114 7.15 -1.12 6.10
CA MET A 114 5.71 -1.06 5.84
C MET A 114 5.28 0.30 5.26
N GLN A 115 5.88 1.40 5.71
CA GLN A 115 5.64 2.74 5.16
C GLN A 115 6.13 2.86 3.72
N GLU A 116 7.30 2.31 3.39
CA GLU A 116 7.80 2.24 2.01
C GLU A 116 6.85 1.46 1.10
N LYS A 117 6.40 0.30 1.54
CA LYS A 117 5.43 -0.52 0.80
C LYS A 117 4.11 0.23 0.60
N ARG A 118 3.63 0.95 1.61
CA ARG A 118 2.42 1.78 1.51
C ARG A 118 2.57 2.87 0.45
N THR A 119 3.69 3.59 0.47
CA THR A 119 3.98 4.64 -0.52
C THR A 119 4.06 4.07 -1.94
N TRP A 120 4.64 2.88 -2.11
CA TRP A 120 4.65 2.17 -3.38
C TRP A 120 3.23 1.84 -3.86
N LEU A 121 2.37 1.31 -2.98
CA LEU A 121 0.96 1.02 -3.30
C LEU A 121 0.19 2.27 -3.71
N GLU A 122 0.41 3.42 -3.05
CA GLU A 122 -0.19 4.71 -3.43
C GLU A 122 0.17 5.09 -4.88
N GLY A 123 1.43 4.94 -5.27
CA GLY A 123 1.90 5.19 -6.64
C GLY A 123 1.30 4.22 -7.67
N GLU A 124 1.20 2.93 -7.33
CA GLU A 124 0.58 1.94 -8.20
C GLU A 124 -0.93 2.18 -8.37
N LEU A 125 -1.64 2.52 -7.28
CA LEU A 125 -3.06 2.86 -7.34
C LEU A 125 -3.32 4.08 -8.23
N GLU A 126 -2.51 5.13 -8.14
CA GLU A 126 -2.62 6.29 -9.02
C GLU A 126 -2.39 5.90 -10.48
N THR A 127 -1.36 5.09 -10.76
CA THR A 127 -1.05 4.58 -12.10
C THR A 127 -2.22 3.77 -12.68
N LEU A 128 -2.80 2.88 -11.89
CA LEU A 128 -3.95 2.07 -12.31
C LEU A 128 -5.20 2.92 -12.56
N ASN A 129 -5.45 3.93 -11.73
CA ASN A 129 -6.54 4.86 -11.92
C ASN A 129 -6.37 5.70 -13.21
N GLN A 130 -5.15 6.11 -13.54
CA GLN A 130 -4.86 6.78 -14.82
C GLN A 130 -5.14 5.86 -16.01
N ARG A 131 -4.81 4.56 -15.91
CA ARG A 131 -5.14 3.56 -16.95
C ARG A 131 -6.65 3.41 -17.14
N ILE A 132 -7.42 3.38 -16.06
CA ILE A 132 -8.89 3.36 -16.14
C ILE A 132 -9.41 4.57 -16.90
N ARG A 133 -8.92 5.77 -16.59
CA ARG A 133 -9.32 7.00 -17.28
C ARG A 133 -8.94 6.96 -18.76
N ALA A 134 -7.75 6.45 -19.09
CA ALA A 134 -7.33 6.32 -20.49
C ALA A 134 -8.25 5.36 -21.27
N TYR A 135 -8.55 4.18 -20.74
CA TYR A 135 -9.48 3.25 -21.38
C TYR A 135 -10.88 3.83 -21.52
N GLN A 136 -11.38 4.55 -20.52
CA GLN A 136 -12.68 5.21 -20.60
C GLN A 136 -12.71 6.25 -21.73
N ASN A 137 -11.68 7.07 -21.87
CA ASN A 137 -11.57 8.05 -22.95
C ASN A 137 -11.54 7.40 -24.33
N GLU A 138 -10.86 6.26 -24.49
CA GLU A 138 -10.86 5.49 -25.74
C GLU A 138 -12.24 4.94 -26.06
N ILE A 139 -12.95 4.39 -25.08
CA ILE A 139 -14.34 3.91 -25.23
C ILE A 139 -15.25 5.05 -25.65
N ASP A 140 -15.20 6.19 -24.98
CA ASP A 140 -16.05 7.35 -25.26
C ASP A 140 -15.79 7.89 -26.68
N THR A 141 -14.53 7.90 -27.12
CA THR A 141 -14.12 8.25 -28.47
C THR A 141 -14.73 7.31 -29.51
N LEU A 142 -14.58 5.99 -29.31
CA LEU A 142 -15.12 4.98 -30.22
C LEU A 142 -16.66 5.00 -30.26
N VAL A 143 -17.33 5.24 -29.14
CA VAL A 143 -18.77 5.42 -29.06
C VAL A 143 -19.20 6.65 -29.86
N SER A 144 -18.50 7.77 -29.73
CA SER A 144 -18.78 9.00 -30.51
C SER A 144 -18.60 8.78 -31.99
N VAL A 145 -17.49 8.13 -32.40
CA VAL A 145 -17.25 7.77 -33.83
C VAL A 145 -18.38 6.88 -34.36
N ASN A 146 -18.76 5.84 -33.61
CA ASN A 146 -19.84 4.95 -34.01
C ASN A 146 -21.20 5.66 -34.20
N ASN A 147 -21.49 6.63 -33.31
CA ASN A 147 -22.71 7.44 -33.46
C ASN A 147 -22.66 8.34 -34.71
N GLY A 148 -21.48 8.89 -35.04
CA GLY A 148 -21.27 9.63 -36.30
C GLY A 148 -21.44 8.76 -37.55
N LEU A 149 -20.88 7.54 -37.54
CA LEU A 149 -20.97 6.58 -38.62
C LEU A 149 -22.42 6.10 -38.84
N ARG A 150 -23.18 5.83 -37.77
CA ARG A 150 -24.61 5.43 -37.89
C ARG A 150 -25.47 6.49 -38.57
N ARG A 151 -25.17 7.79 -38.40
CA ARG A 151 -25.90 8.88 -39.05
C ARG A 151 -25.67 8.93 -40.58
N LYS A 152 -24.62 8.26 -41.08
CA LYS A 152 -24.29 8.18 -42.51
C LYS A 152 -24.89 6.96 -43.22
N LEU A 153 -25.44 5.99 -42.49
CA LEU A 153 -26.14 4.80 -43.00
C LEU A 153 -27.57 5.11 -43.43
#